data_d21c89b1f03485ff4498ee3c7a8b72ae
#
_entry.id   d21c89b1f03485ff4498ee3c7a8b72ae
#
_cell.length_a   1.000
_cell.length_b   1.000
_cell.length_c   1.000
_cell.angle_alpha   90.00
_cell.angle_beta   90.00
_cell.angle_gamma   90.00
#
_symmetry.space_group_name_H-M   'P 1'
#
loop_
_entity.id
_entity.type
_entity.pdbx_description
1 polymer ?
#
loop_
_entity_poly.entity_id
_entity_poly.type
_entity_poly.pdbx_seq_one_letter_code
_entity_poly.pdbx_strand_id
1 'polypeptide(L)'
;MRDGHGDDLHRYERIRANFSSNVTSLTDPTSLREYLRGEIDRIGSYPEPTAASLGKSLAKHHGLADGEVLVTSGATEGIYLIAQAYRELVHYYSPDPTFSEYRDAGRLFAREQRDLETFEPGQDAPAGVYWLCSPNNPTGQVYSQDFLEALWSRYPQIYFVIDSSYSYFTEAALPDPQETIRRFPNVIFVASLTKRYAMPGLRLGYVMAHSEVIDRLSEYAAPWSVGSLAISAGEWIVRNDFPHLLDRGQLFVESERLWNAIKSLPYFDPQPTDTHFFLVRCTHPAIGSGAELKEILAQRYGLLVRDATNFGYSSPTIRIAAQRPEENDLLIAALTELSSSLKLTL
;
A
#
# COMPACT_ATOMS: atom_id res chain seq x y z
N MET A 1 12.29 3.06 -13.45
CA MET A 1 12.72 4.38 -12.94
C MET A 1 11.87 4.73 -11.73
N ARG A 2 12.49 5.10 -10.65
CA ARG A 2 11.82 5.25 -9.33
C ARG A 2 11.07 6.57 -9.15
N ASP A 3 10.72 7.25 -10.23
CA ASP A 3 9.95 8.49 -10.21
C ASP A 3 8.45 8.20 -10.20
N GLY A 4 7.72 9.04 -9.48
CA GLY A 4 6.25 8.99 -9.50
C GLY A 4 5.63 8.22 -8.34
N HIS A 5 6.25 8.22 -7.15
CA HIS A 5 5.58 7.81 -5.92
C HIS A 5 4.77 8.97 -5.31
N GLY A 6 3.81 8.66 -4.43
CA GLY A 6 3.17 9.69 -3.59
C GLY A 6 4.12 10.18 -2.50
N ASP A 7 3.72 11.23 -1.79
CA ASP A 7 4.46 11.80 -0.66
C ASP A 7 5.78 12.52 -1.05
N ASP A 8 5.81 13.12 -2.24
CA ASP A 8 6.94 13.91 -2.71
C ASP A 8 6.93 15.36 -2.15
N LEU A 9 6.62 15.49 -0.86
CA LEU A 9 6.58 16.76 -0.11
C LEU A 9 7.86 17.58 -0.26
N HIS A 10 9.01 16.92 -0.42
CA HIS A 10 10.31 17.58 -0.58
C HIS A 10 10.41 18.46 -1.85
N ARG A 11 9.47 18.34 -2.78
CA ARG A 11 9.41 19.16 -4.02
C ARG A 11 8.63 20.46 -3.84
N TYR A 12 7.95 20.65 -2.71
CA TYR A 12 7.02 21.75 -2.51
C TYR A 12 7.30 22.46 -1.19
N GLU A 13 7.31 23.79 -1.21
CA GLU A 13 7.59 24.60 -0.01
C GLU A 13 6.40 24.69 0.97
N ARG A 14 5.17 24.66 0.44
CA ARG A 14 3.96 24.91 1.23
C ARG A 14 2.84 23.97 0.85
N ILE A 15 2.74 22.82 1.52
CA ILE A 15 1.60 21.91 1.40
C ILE A 15 0.74 22.04 2.66
N ARG A 16 -0.55 22.31 2.47
CA ARG A 16 -1.56 22.45 3.53
C ARG A 16 -2.22 21.12 3.86
N ALA A 17 -2.41 20.26 2.84
CA ALA A 17 -2.98 18.92 3.01
C ALA A 17 -2.36 17.95 1.98
N ASN A 18 -2.13 16.69 2.44
CA ASN A 18 -1.49 15.66 1.63
C ASN A 18 -2.44 14.47 1.41
N PHE A 19 -3.01 14.38 0.21
CA PHE A 19 -3.89 13.30 -0.24
C PHE A 19 -3.16 12.20 -1.02
N SER A 20 -1.83 12.29 -1.19
CA SER A 20 -1.07 11.51 -2.18
C SER A 20 -0.57 10.17 -1.66
N SER A 21 -0.37 10.03 -0.34
CA SER A 21 0.39 8.91 0.26
C SER A 21 -0.46 7.73 0.73
N ASN A 22 -1.79 7.82 0.70
CA ASN A 22 -2.75 6.92 1.35
C ASN A 22 -2.54 6.78 2.88
N VAL A 23 -1.89 7.75 3.49
CA VAL A 23 -1.87 7.95 4.95
C VAL A 23 -2.92 8.98 5.28
N THR A 24 -3.83 8.66 6.18
CA THR A 24 -4.89 9.60 6.56
C THR A 24 -4.50 10.40 7.81
N SER A 25 -4.80 11.69 7.78
CA SER A 25 -4.62 12.60 8.92
C SER A 25 -5.61 12.34 10.08
N LEU A 26 -6.62 11.50 9.84
CA LEU A 26 -7.53 11.00 10.90
C LEU A 26 -6.84 10.05 11.88
N THR A 27 -5.73 9.42 11.50
CA THR A 27 -4.95 8.61 12.43
C THR A 27 -4.25 9.48 13.44
N ASP A 28 -4.45 9.23 14.73
CA ASP A 28 -3.73 9.92 15.82
C ASP A 28 -2.56 9.04 16.34
N PRO A 29 -1.32 9.28 15.89
CA PRO A 29 -0.15 8.53 16.32
C PRO A 29 0.49 9.08 17.61
N THR A 30 -0.17 9.94 18.37
CA THR A 30 0.42 10.65 19.52
C THR A 30 0.99 9.68 20.55
N SER A 31 0.24 8.66 20.97
CA SER A 31 0.68 7.69 21.97
C SER A 31 1.91 6.89 21.51
N LEU A 32 1.94 6.48 20.23
CA LEU A 32 3.09 5.80 19.64
C LEU A 32 4.31 6.74 19.54
N ARG A 33 4.09 8.00 19.16
CA ARG A 33 5.18 8.98 19.11
C ARG A 33 5.78 9.28 20.47
N GLU A 34 4.96 9.37 21.51
CA GLU A 34 5.41 9.57 22.90
C GLU A 34 6.23 8.36 23.37
N TYR A 35 5.75 7.15 23.12
CA TYR A 35 6.52 5.95 23.41
C TYR A 35 7.89 5.97 22.71
N LEU A 36 7.94 6.27 21.41
CA LEU A 36 9.18 6.30 20.64
C LEU A 36 10.16 7.41 21.10
N ARG A 37 9.67 8.53 21.64
CA ARG A 37 10.55 9.54 22.26
C ARG A 37 11.28 8.96 23.48
N GLY A 38 10.63 8.08 24.25
CA GLY A 38 11.27 7.35 25.37
C GLY A 38 12.27 6.29 24.93
N GLU A 39 12.17 5.80 23.70
CA GLU A 39 13.02 4.75 23.13
C GLU A 39 14.20 5.31 22.30
N ILE A 40 14.37 6.64 22.22
CA ILE A 40 15.32 7.27 21.30
C ILE A 40 16.76 6.79 21.51
N ASP A 41 17.16 6.51 22.74
CA ASP A 41 18.52 6.08 23.07
C ASP A 41 18.88 4.69 22.52
N ARG A 42 17.89 3.91 22.07
CA ARG A 42 18.14 2.63 21.37
C ARG A 42 18.89 2.78 20.04
N ILE A 43 18.93 3.99 19.48
CA ILE A 43 19.74 4.26 18.27
C ILE A 43 21.26 4.13 18.52
N GLY A 44 21.69 4.14 19.80
CA GLY A 44 23.09 3.99 20.20
C GLY A 44 23.65 2.57 20.09
N SER A 45 22.82 1.57 19.78
CA SER A 45 23.23 0.16 19.65
C SER A 45 22.55 -0.51 18.44
N TYR A 46 23.25 -1.51 17.87
CA TYR A 46 22.64 -2.35 16.84
C TYR A 46 21.42 -3.08 17.40
N PRO A 47 20.31 -3.14 16.64
CA PRO A 47 19.17 -3.98 17.03
C PRO A 47 19.46 -5.46 16.82
N GLU A 48 18.49 -6.31 17.15
CA GLU A 48 18.52 -7.71 16.80
C GLU A 48 18.65 -7.88 15.26
N PRO A 49 19.59 -8.72 14.75
CA PRO A 49 19.94 -8.75 13.32
C PRO A 49 18.76 -9.00 12.37
N THR A 50 17.81 -9.86 12.77
CA THR A 50 16.67 -10.26 11.95
C THR A 50 15.32 -9.79 12.51
N ALA A 51 15.31 -9.01 13.61
CA ALA A 51 14.11 -8.67 14.37
C ALA A 51 13.25 -9.90 14.75
N ALA A 52 13.89 -11.04 15.03
CA ALA A 52 13.22 -12.33 15.24
C ALA A 52 12.25 -12.31 16.43
N SER A 53 12.57 -11.58 17.50
CA SER A 53 11.69 -11.42 18.67
C SER A 53 10.36 -10.72 18.28
N LEU A 54 10.42 -9.69 17.44
CA LEU A 54 9.23 -9.05 16.91
C LEU A 54 8.48 -10.00 15.95
N GLY A 55 9.20 -10.74 15.09
CA GLY A 55 8.62 -11.74 14.20
C GLY A 55 7.80 -12.79 14.95
N LYS A 56 8.34 -13.35 16.04
CA LYS A 56 7.62 -14.30 16.92
C LYS A 56 6.37 -13.67 17.54
N SER A 57 6.46 -12.42 17.98
CA SER A 57 5.33 -11.71 18.58
C SER A 57 4.20 -11.46 17.55
N LEU A 58 4.56 -11.11 16.32
CA LEU A 58 3.63 -10.96 15.20
C LEU A 58 3.01 -12.32 14.81
N ALA A 59 3.81 -13.38 14.71
CA ALA A 59 3.31 -14.73 14.44
C ALA A 59 2.25 -15.15 15.45
N LYS A 60 2.56 -14.99 16.74
CA LYS A 60 1.60 -15.26 17.82
C LYS A 60 0.31 -14.46 17.69
N HIS A 61 0.40 -13.15 17.36
CA HIS A 61 -0.78 -12.30 17.18
C HIS A 61 -1.68 -12.78 16.02
N HIS A 62 -1.08 -13.22 14.93
CA HIS A 62 -1.78 -13.74 13.77
C HIS A 62 -2.14 -15.23 13.88
N GLY A 63 -1.89 -15.90 15.02
CA GLY A 63 -2.13 -17.32 15.20
C GLY A 63 -1.25 -18.23 14.33
N LEU A 64 -0.13 -17.70 13.84
CA LEU A 64 0.87 -18.39 13.03
C LEU A 64 1.92 -19.07 13.93
N ALA A 65 2.66 -20.02 13.36
CA ALA A 65 3.78 -20.65 14.04
C ALA A 65 5.05 -19.76 14.05
N ASP A 66 5.96 -20.02 14.99
CA ASP A 66 7.29 -19.43 14.97
C ASP A 66 7.96 -19.81 13.63
N GLY A 67 8.57 -18.82 12.95
CA GLY A 67 9.17 -19.02 11.63
C GLY A 67 8.21 -18.81 10.42
N GLU A 68 6.95 -18.44 10.64
CA GLU A 68 6.01 -18.08 9.57
C GLU A 68 5.89 -16.56 9.34
N VAL A 69 6.71 -15.76 10.01
CA VAL A 69 6.75 -14.30 9.86
C VAL A 69 8.20 -13.81 9.72
N LEU A 70 8.45 -12.99 8.70
CA LEU A 70 9.71 -12.26 8.50
C LEU A 70 9.43 -10.76 8.59
N VAL A 71 10.07 -10.06 9.54
CA VAL A 71 9.99 -8.61 9.69
C VAL A 71 10.86 -7.93 8.65
N THR A 72 10.34 -6.86 8.04
CA THR A 72 11.00 -6.15 6.94
C THR A 72 10.98 -4.63 7.12
N SER A 73 11.89 -3.93 6.46
CA SER A 73 11.93 -2.46 6.40
C SER A 73 10.82 -1.91 5.48
N GLY A 74 9.57 -2.06 5.94
CA GLY A 74 8.37 -1.81 5.18
C GLY A 74 8.02 -2.95 4.21
N ALA A 75 6.80 -2.94 3.70
CA ALA A 75 6.33 -3.92 2.70
C ALA A 75 7.22 -3.97 1.45
N THR A 76 7.80 -2.82 1.05
CA THR A 76 8.67 -2.72 -0.12
C THR A 76 9.89 -3.65 -0.02
N GLU A 77 10.58 -3.72 1.13
CA GLU A 77 11.66 -4.69 1.30
C GLU A 77 11.17 -6.13 1.11
N GLY A 78 10.00 -6.47 1.67
CA GLY A 78 9.39 -7.78 1.48
C GLY A 78 9.14 -8.11 0.00
N ILE A 79 8.65 -7.15 -0.78
CA ILE A 79 8.45 -7.29 -2.23
C ILE A 79 9.78 -7.60 -2.93
N TYR A 80 10.83 -6.83 -2.65
CA TYR A 80 12.14 -7.02 -3.27
C TYR A 80 12.81 -8.32 -2.83
N LEU A 81 12.68 -8.74 -1.58
CA LEU A 81 13.17 -10.02 -1.07
C LEU A 81 12.49 -11.20 -1.77
N ILE A 82 11.17 -11.16 -1.93
CA ILE A 82 10.43 -12.20 -2.65
C ILE A 82 10.89 -12.26 -4.10
N ALA A 83 11.00 -11.12 -4.77
CA ALA A 83 11.46 -11.09 -6.17
C ALA A 83 12.88 -11.64 -6.31
N GLN A 84 13.77 -11.36 -5.38
CA GLN A 84 15.15 -11.85 -5.36
C GLN A 84 15.24 -13.34 -5.05
N ALA A 85 14.49 -13.82 -4.06
CA ALA A 85 14.51 -15.22 -3.63
C ALA A 85 13.92 -16.17 -4.67
N TYR A 86 13.01 -15.69 -5.50
CA TYR A 86 12.36 -16.46 -6.58
C TYR A 86 12.76 -15.98 -7.98
N ARG A 87 13.95 -15.40 -8.11
CA ARG A 87 14.47 -14.81 -9.36
C ARG A 87 14.53 -15.77 -10.55
N GLU A 88 14.62 -17.07 -10.29
CA GLU A 88 14.65 -18.11 -11.33
C GLU A 88 13.27 -18.42 -11.92
N LEU A 89 12.19 -17.95 -11.29
CA LEU A 89 10.82 -18.19 -11.70
C LEU A 89 10.30 -17.09 -12.63
N VAL A 90 9.16 -17.36 -13.26
CA VAL A 90 8.39 -16.36 -14.01
C VAL A 90 7.62 -15.48 -13.03
N HIS A 91 7.65 -14.16 -13.23
CA HIS A 91 6.84 -13.23 -12.44
C HIS A 91 5.62 -12.80 -13.25
N TYR A 92 4.45 -13.14 -12.73
CA TYR A 92 3.14 -12.76 -13.28
C TYR A 92 2.60 -11.53 -12.55
N TYR A 93 2.04 -10.60 -13.28
CA TYR A 93 1.42 -9.41 -12.72
C TYR A 93 -0.06 -9.41 -13.04
N SER A 94 -0.89 -9.16 -12.01
CA SER A 94 -2.33 -8.96 -12.20
C SER A 94 -2.59 -7.84 -13.22
N PRO A 95 -3.75 -7.84 -13.88
CA PRO A 95 -4.11 -6.77 -14.81
C PRO A 95 -3.94 -5.37 -14.20
N ASP A 96 -3.42 -4.44 -15.00
CA ASP A 96 -3.28 -3.04 -14.59
C ASP A 96 -4.66 -2.36 -14.39
N PRO A 97 -4.70 -1.35 -13.54
CA PRO A 97 -3.58 -0.74 -12.82
C PRO A 97 -3.30 -1.40 -11.46
N THR A 98 -2.02 -1.57 -11.12
CA THR A 98 -1.59 -2.01 -9.79
C THR A 98 -0.28 -1.34 -9.38
N PHE A 99 0.23 -1.62 -8.17
CA PHE A 99 1.42 -0.96 -7.62
C PHE A 99 2.68 -1.31 -8.42
N SER A 100 3.39 -0.28 -8.89
CA SER A 100 4.51 -0.42 -9.82
C SER A 100 5.73 -1.16 -9.26
N GLU A 101 5.92 -1.16 -7.92
CA GLU A 101 7.08 -1.79 -7.29
C GLU A 101 7.16 -3.31 -7.54
N TYR A 102 6.05 -3.98 -7.82
CA TYR A 102 6.10 -5.41 -8.19
C TYR A 102 6.86 -5.60 -9.50
N ARG A 103 6.56 -4.78 -10.51
CA ARG A 103 7.27 -4.81 -11.81
C ARG A 103 8.69 -4.28 -11.69
N ASP A 104 8.92 -3.26 -10.84
CA ASP A 104 10.25 -2.72 -10.61
C ASP A 104 11.17 -3.74 -9.95
N ALA A 105 10.68 -4.49 -8.95
CA ALA A 105 11.40 -5.59 -8.33
C ALA A 105 11.64 -6.74 -9.33
N GLY A 106 10.62 -7.11 -10.12
CA GLY A 106 10.76 -8.14 -11.15
C GLY A 106 11.75 -7.75 -12.24
N ARG A 107 11.80 -6.48 -12.65
CA ARG A 107 12.78 -5.99 -13.63
C ARG A 107 14.22 -6.17 -13.15
N LEU A 108 14.47 -6.14 -11.86
CA LEU A 108 15.80 -6.33 -11.30
C LEU A 108 16.16 -7.79 -11.12
N PHE A 109 15.19 -8.65 -10.82
CA PHE A 109 15.48 -10.01 -10.36
C PHE A 109 14.83 -11.12 -11.19
N ALA A 110 13.61 -10.93 -11.73
CA ALA A 110 12.89 -12.00 -12.39
C ALA A 110 13.58 -12.47 -13.66
N ARG A 111 13.62 -13.80 -13.87
CA ARG A 111 14.07 -14.41 -15.11
C ARG A 111 13.20 -13.98 -16.30
N GLU A 112 11.91 -13.89 -16.09
CA GLU A 112 10.91 -13.54 -17.09
C GLU A 112 9.75 -12.81 -16.41
N GLN A 113 9.15 -11.83 -17.10
CA GLN A 113 8.00 -11.09 -16.63
C GLN A 113 6.83 -11.26 -17.60
N ARG A 114 5.63 -11.47 -17.07
CA ARG A 114 4.39 -11.61 -17.84
C ARG A 114 3.31 -10.71 -17.25
N ASP A 115 2.94 -9.68 -17.98
CA ASP A 115 1.75 -8.89 -17.71
C ASP A 115 0.53 -9.67 -18.19
N LEU A 116 -0.46 -9.84 -17.32
CA LEU A 116 -1.66 -10.60 -17.64
C LEU A 116 -2.76 -9.64 -18.08
N GLU A 117 -3.47 -9.99 -19.16
CA GLU A 117 -4.67 -9.28 -19.61
C GLU A 117 -5.90 -9.68 -18.76
N THR A 118 -5.88 -10.90 -18.23
CA THR A 118 -6.87 -11.44 -17.30
C THR A 118 -6.16 -11.94 -16.05
N PHE A 119 -6.90 -12.29 -14.99
CA PHE A 119 -6.30 -12.84 -13.76
C PHE A 119 -5.75 -14.27 -13.90
N GLU A 120 -5.94 -14.90 -15.04
CA GLU A 120 -5.57 -16.29 -15.30
C GLU A 120 -4.20 -16.39 -15.98
N PRO A 121 -3.16 -16.97 -15.35
CA PRO A 121 -1.86 -17.19 -15.98
C PRO A 121 -1.88 -18.12 -17.21
N GLY A 122 -2.97 -18.88 -17.39
CA GLY A 122 -3.13 -19.88 -18.46
C GLY A 122 -2.92 -21.31 -17.96
N GLN A 123 -3.54 -22.26 -18.66
CA GLN A 123 -3.58 -23.67 -18.23
C GLN A 123 -2.17 -24.31 -18.10
N ASP A 124 -1.26 -23.95 -18.99
CA ASP A 124 0.12 -24.46 -19.02
C ASP A 124 1.13 -23.47 -18.42
N ALA A 125 0.69 -22.63 -17.48
CA ALA A 125 1.55 -21.63 -16.85
C ALA A 125 2.71 -22.31 -16.11
N PRO A 126 3.97 -21.96 -16.39
CA PRO A 126 5.11 -22.47 -15.64
C PRO A 126 5.08 -22.00 -14.18
N ALA A 127 5.88 -22.67 -13.34
CA ALA A 127 6.08 -22.25 -11.96
C ALA A 127 6.52 -20.78 -11.89
N GLY A 128 5.94 -20.03 -10.95
CA GLY A 128 6.13 -18.59 -10.93
C GLY A 128 5.77 -17.93 -9.62
N VAL A 129 5.86 -16.61 -9.62
CA VAL A 129 5.38 -15.72 -8.56
C VAL A 129 4.31 -14.82 -9.15
N TYR A 130 3.12 -14.81 -8.58
CA TYR A 130 2.01 -13.97 -9.01
C TYR A 130 1.80 -12.82 -8.03
N TRP A 131 1.89 -11.59 -8.53
CA TRP A 131 1.76 -10.38 -7.75
C TRP A 131 0.34 -9.82 -7.80
N LEU A 132 -0.29 -9.68 -6.64
CA LEU A 132 -1.64 -9.16 -6.50
C LEU A 132 -1.73 -8.27 -5.25
N CYS A 133 -2.40 -7.13 -5.36
CA CYS A 133 -2.67 -6.21 -4.25
C CYS A 133 -4.15 -6.27 -3.89
N SER A 134 -4.49 -6.57 -2.63
CA SER A 134 -5.88 -6.59 -2.16
C SER A 134 -5.98 -6.09 -0.71
N PRO A 135 -6.58 -4.92 -0.50
CA PRO A 135 -7.17 -3.97 -1.46
C PRO A 135 -6.12 -3.39 -2.43
N ASN A 136 -6.51 -3.23 -3.70
CA ASN A 136 -5.57 -2.83 -4.74
C ASN A 136 -5.23 -1.33 -4.70
N ASN A 137 -3.98 -1.00 -4.86
CA ASN A 137 -3.50 0.35 -5.11
C ASN A 137 -3.15 0.48 -6.62
N PRO A 138 -3.86 1.34 -7.41
CA PRO A 138 -4.55 2.58 -6.97
C PRO A 138 -6.08 2.50 -6.89
N THR A 139 -6.73 1.40 -7.28
CA THR A 139 -8.18 1.33 -7.48
C THR A 139 -9.00 1.22 -6.19
N GLY A 140 -8.39 0.73 -5.11
CA GLY A 140 -9.09 0.39 -3.87
C GLY A 140 -9.92 -0.90 -3.93
N GLN A 141 -9.90 -1.62 -5.06
CA GLN A 141 -10.69 -2.84 -5.25
C GLN A 141 -10.23 -3.97 -4.34
N VAL A 142 -11.19 -4.67 -3.74
CA VAL A 142 -10.99 -5.92 -2.99
C VAL A 142 -11.40 -7.11 -3.85
N TYR A 143 -10.60 -8.17 -3.83
CA TYR A 143 -10.95 -9.43 -4.49
C TYR A 143 -11.58 -10.38 -3.48
N SER A 144 -12.67 -11.06 -3.90
CA SER A 144 -13.37 -11.98 -3.01
C SER A 144 -12.51 -13.20 -2.65
N GLN A 145 -12.78 -13.76 -1.47
CA GLN A 145 -12.08 -14.96 -1.01
C GLN A 145 -12.25 -16.12 -1.99
N ASP A 146 -13.46 -16.36 -2.48
CA ASP A 146 -13.75 -17.45 -3.44
C ASP A 146 -12.94 -17.31 -4.72
N PHE A 147 -12.80 -16.08 -5.23
CA PHE A 147 -11.99 -15.79 -6.41
C PHE A 147 -10.51 -16.11 -6.15
N LEU A 148 -9.98 -15.66 -5.02
CA LEU A 148 -8.58 -15.89 -4.66
C LEU A 148 -8.30 -17.39 -4.43
N GLU A 149 -9.16 -18.09 -3.70
CA GLU A 149 -9.03 -19.53 -3.44
C GLU A 149 -9.11 -20.36 -4.73
N ALA A 150 -9.95 -19.96 -5.68
CA ALA A 150 -10.00 -20.60 -6.99
C ALA A 150 -8.67 -20.47 -7.75
N LEU A 151 -8.02 -19.28 -7.73
CA LEU A 151 -6.71 -19.08 -8.32
C LEU A 151 -5.64 -19.93 -7.63
N TRP A 152 -5.58 -19.90 -6.30
CA TRP A 152 -4.57 -20.62 -5.52
C TRP A 152 -4.65 -22.13 -5.72
N SER A 153 -5.88 -22.67 -5.76
CA SER A 153 -6.14 -24.10 -5.98
C SER A 153 -5.79 -24.53 -7.40
N ARG A 154 -6.07 -23.67 -8.38
CA ARG A 154 -5.85 -23.97 -9.81
C ARG A 154 -4.39 -23.99 -10.22
N TYR A 155 -3.55 -23.18 -9.57
CA TYR A 155 -2.15 -23.00 -9.91
C TYR A 155 -1.22 -23.30 -8.72
N PRO A 156 -1.19 -24.52 -8.17
CA PRO A 156 -0.40 -24.84 -6.99
C PRO A 156 1.12 -24.70 -7.20
N GLN A 157 1.59 -24.64 -8.45
CA GLN A 157 3.00 -24.41 -8.82
C GLN A 157 3.37 -22.91 -8.81
N ILE A 158 2.41 -22.00 -8.58
CA ILE A 158 2.64 -20.55 -8.54
C ILE A 158 2.55 -20.07 -7.10
N TYR A 159 3.51 -19.30 -6.65
CA TYR A 159 3.46 -18.57 -5.39
C TYR A 159 2.64 -17.29 -5.57
N PHE A 160 1.56 -17.13 -4.82
CA PHE A 160 0.71 -15.95 -4.87
C PHE A 160 1.09 -14.96 -3.78
N VAL A 161 1.65 -13.83 -4.17
CA VAL A 161 1.96 -12.72 -3.27
C VAL A 161 0.76 -11.79 -3.18
N ILE A 162 0.16 -11.73 -2.00
CA ILE A 162 -0.96 -10.85 -1.68
C ILE A 162 -0.44 -9.67 -0.86
N ASP A 163 -0.30 -8.52 -1.50
CA ASP A 163 -0.01 -7.29 -0.76
C ASP A 163 -1.27 -6.81 -0.04
N SER A 164 -1.27 -6.99 1.27
CA SER A 164 -2.37 -6.66 2.19
C SER A 164 -2.16 -5.33 2.93
N SER A 165 -1.30 -4.45 2.41
CA SER A 165 -0.93 -3.17 3.05
C SER A 165 -2.12 -2.25 3.38
N TYR A 166 -3.25 -2.46 2.73
CA TYR A 166 -4.48 -1.69 2.93
C TYR A 166 -5.61 -2.48 3.58
N SER A 167 -5.36 -3.68 4.10
CA SER A 167 -6.36 -4.55 4.72
C SER A 167 -7.16 -3.87 5.84
N TYR A 168 -6.54 -2.96 6.58
CA TYR A 168 -7.18 -2.19 7.65
C TYR A 168 -8.20 -1.16 7.12
N PHE A 169 -8.13 -0.77 5.87
CA PHE A 169 -8.88 0.34 5.26
C PHE A 169 -10.04 -0.13 4.37
N THR A 170 -10.59 -1.29 4.63
CA THR A 170 -11.78 -1.80 3.95
C THR A 170 -12.72 -2.46 4.94
N GLU A 171 -14.01 -2.47 4.62
CA GLU A 171 -15.04 -3.25 5.34
C GLU A 171 -15.38 -4.56 4.63
N ALA A 172 -14.83 -4.75 3.42
CA ALA A 172 -14.98 -6.00 2.69
C ALA A 172 -14.27 -7.16 3.41
N ALA A 173 -14.84 -8.35 3.30
CA ALA A 173 -14.22 -9.57 3.85
C ALA A 173 -12.90 -9.87 3.13
N LEU A 174 -11.86 -10.13 3.89
CA LEU A 174 -10.52 -10.47 3.41
C LEU A 174 -10.14 -11.88 3.87
N PRO A 175 -9.29 -12.61 3.13
CA PRO A 175 -8.75 -13.88 3.58
C PRO A 175 -8.01 -13.76 4.91
N ASP A 176 -8.29 -14.65 5.85
CA ASP A 176 -7.53 -14.76 7.09
C ASP A 176 -6.15 -15.37 6.81
N PRO A 177 -5.04 -14.72 7.19
CA PRO A 177 -3.69 -15.21 6.89
C PRO A 177 -3.40 -16.58 7.50
N GLN A 178 -3.85 -16.86 8.73
CA GLN A 178 -3.62 -18.13 9.41
C GLN A 178 -4.31 -19.30 8.68
N GLU A 179 -5.59 -19.14 8.38
CA GLU A 179 -6.37 -20.17 7.68
C GLU A 179 -5.83 -20.38 6.26
N THR A 180 -5.52 -19.25 5.57
CA THR A 180 -5.02 -19.29 4.19
C THR A 180 -3.69 -20.01 4.08
N ILE A 181 -2.68 -19.66 4.90
CA ILE A 181 -1.33 -20.26 4.83
C ILE A 181 -1.39 -21.76 5.17
N ARG A 182 -2.27 -22.18 6.08
CA ARG A 182 -2.46 -23.61 6.40
C ARG A 182 -3.05 -24.41 5.23
N ARG A 183 -3.96 -23.82 4.48
CA ARG A 183 -4.65 -24.47 3.35
C ARG A 183 -3.87 -24.34 2.04
N PHE A 184 -3.15 -23.26 1.86
CA PHE A 184 -2.46 -22.86 0.63
C PHE A 184 -1.01 -22.44 0.94
N PRO A 185 -0.08 -23.39 1.07
CA PRO A 185 1.32 -23.07 1.41
C PRO A 185 2.05 -22.26 0.32
N ASN A 186 1.45 -22.12 -0.86
CA ASN A 186 1.91 -21.28 -1.95
C ASN A 186 1.41 -19.82 -1.88
N VAL A 187 0.76 -19.41 -0.78
CA VAL A 187 0.31 -18.02 -0.57
C VAL A 187 1.26 -17.29 0.38
N ILE A 188 1.63 -16.09 0.00
CA ILE A 188 2.53 -15.18 0.72
C ILE A 188 1.81 -13.86 0.94
N PHE A 189 1.62 -13.45 2.19
CA PHE A 189 1.09 -12.12 2.50
C PHE A 189 2.23 -11.14 2.78
N VAL A 190 2.14 -9.96 2.17
CA VAL A 190 2.99 -8.81 2.48
C VAL A 190 2.17 -7.77 3.22
N ALA A 191 2.61 -7.35 4.40
CA ALA A 191 1.89 -6.43 5.25
C ALA A 191 2.70 -5.17 5.56
N SER A 192 2.03 -4.01 5.63
CA SER A 192 2.63 -2.72 6.00
C SER A 192 1.93 -2.13 7.21
N LEU A 193 2.71 -1.75 8.21
CA LEU A 193 2.20 -0.97 9.35
C LEU A 193 2.23 0.55 9.10
N THR A 194 2.90 0.96 8.02
CA THR A 194 3.10 2.36 7.62
C THR A 194 1.80 3.18 7.56
N LYS A 195 0.78 2.61 6.90
CA LYS A 195 -0.45 3.33 6.61
C LYS A 195 -1.37 3.39 7.83
N ARG A 196 -1.59 2.23 8.46
CA ARG A 196 -2.47 2.10 9.63
C ARG A 196 -2.04 3.00 10.80
N TYR A 197 -0.74 3.14 11.03
CA TYR A 197 -0.18 3.88 12.18
C TYR A 197 0.40 5.24 11.81
N ALA A 198 0.19 5.73 10.59
CA ALA A 198 0.67 7.03 10.10
C ALA A 198 2.17 7.26 10.38
N MET A 199 3.01 6.23 10.16
CA MET A 199 4.44 6.27 10.42
C MET A 199 5.30 5.87 9.20
N PRO A 200 5.16 6.57 8.05
CA PRO A 200 5.87 6.20 6.82
C PRO A 200 7.40 6.27 6.96
N GLY A 201 7.90 7.16 7.81
CA GLY A 201 9.34 7.34 8.03
C GLY A 201 10.00 6.21 8.85
N LEU A 202 9.26 5.40 9.61
CA LEU A 202 9.84 4.32 10.41
C LEU A 202 10.19 3.07 9.59
N ARG A 203 9.57 2.89 8.44
CA ARG A 203 9.82 1.74 7.56
C ARG A 203 9.63 0.40 8.27
N LEU A 204 8.39 0.02 8.57
CA LEU A 204 8.05 -1.25 9.22
C LEU A 204 6.97 -2.00 8.46
N GLY A 205 7.26 -3.26 8.15
CA GLY A 205 6.36 -4.21 7.52
C GLY A 205 6.79 -5.63 7.85
N TYR A 206 6.08 -6.60 7.34
CA TYR A 206 6.42 -8.01 7.50
C TYR A 206 5.79 -8.86 6.39
N VAL A 207 6.36 -10.05 6.20
CA VAL A 207 5.87 -11.10 5.31
C VAL A 207 5.34 -12.23 6.17
N MET A 208 4.19 -12.80 5.83
CA MET A 208 3.61 -14.00 6.44
C MET A 208 3.47 -15.07 5.36
N ALA A 209 4.00 -16.26 5.62
CA ALA A 209 3.93 -17.39 4.69
C ALA A 209 4.26 -18.70 5.42
N HIS A 210 4.12 -19.81 4.72
CA HIS A 210 4.61 -21.12 5.21
C HIS A 210 6.10 -21.03 5.58
N SER A 211 6.53 -21.75 6.62
CA SER A 211 7.89 -21.66 7.16
C SER A 211 8.99 -21.87 6.09
N GLU A 212 8.82 -22.81 5.16
CA GLU A 212 9.78 -23.04 4.08
C GLU A 212 9.99 -21.81 3.18
N VAL A 213 8.93 -21.01 2.98
CA VAL A 213 9.01 -19.74 2.25
C VAL A 213 9.78 -18.72 3.07
N ILE A 214 9.47 -18.60 4.37
CA ILE A 214 10.16 -17.66 5.27
C ILE A 214 11.65 -18.02 5.42
N ASP A 215 11.99 -19.30 5.53
CA ASP A 215 13.38 -19.76 5.58
C ASP A 215 14.11 -19.32 4.30
N ARG A 216 13.53 -19.57 3.13
CA ARG A 216 14.09 -19.14 1.85
C ARG A 216 14.28 -17.62 1.76
N LEU A 217 13.29 -16.82 2.18
CA LEU A 217 13.40 -15.36 2.19
C LEU A 217 14.50 -14.87 3.14
N SER A 218 14.64 -15.53 4.28
CA SER A 218 15.64 -15.19 5.31
C SER A 218 17.08 -15.32 4.83
N GLU A 219 17.37 -16.21 3.86
CA GLU A 219 18.69 -16.34 3.24
C GLU A 219 19.10 -15.08 2.45
N TYR A 220 18.14 -14.29 1.98
CA TYR A 220 18.36 -13.06 1.20
C TYR A 220 18.21 -11.78 2.04
N ALA A 221 17.66 -11.89 3.26
CA ALA A 221 17.43 -10.74 4.11
C ALA A 221 18.77 -10.18 4.63
N ALA A 222 18.99 -8.88 4.44
CA ALA A 222 20.16 -8.23 4.99
C ALA A 222 20.05 -8.13 6.53
N PRO A 223 21.08 -8.50 7.29
CA PRO A 223 21.05 -8.30 8.72
C PRO A 223 20.94 -6.80 9.04
N TRP A 224 20.21 -6.49 10.12
CA TRP A 224 19.96 -5.11 10.58
C TRP A 224 19.22 -4.19 9.60
N SER A 225 18.47 -4.75 8.65
CA SER A 225 17.67 -3.94 7.71
C SER A 225 16.55 -3.17 8.41
N VAL A 226 16.07 -3.66 9.57
CA VAL A 226 15.03 -3.01 10.36
C VAL A 226 15.68 -2.29 11.57
N GLY A 227 15.52 -0.96 11.60
CA GLY A 227 16.14 -0.15 12.65
C GLY A 227 15.49 -0.28 14.02
N SER A 228 16.26 0.05 15.08
CA SER A 228 15.84 -0.07 16.48
C SER A 228 14.49 0.57 16.79
N LEU A 229 14.22 1.77 16.30
CA LEU A 229 12.96 2.48 16.55
C LEU A 229 11.78 1.84 15.80
N ALA A 230 12.02 1.25 14.64
CA ALA A 230 10.99 0.50 13.92
C ALA A 230 10.61 -0.78 14.67
N ILE A 231 11.60 -1.51 15.21
CA ILE A 231 11.37 -2.67 16.06
C ILE A 231 10.61 -2.26 17.33
N SER A 232 11.04 -1.19 18.03
CA SER A 232 10.33 -0.67 19.22
C SER A 232 8.87 -0.30 18.90
N ALA A 233 8.62 0.32 17.75
CA ALA A 233 7.25 0.60 17.32
C ALA A 233 6.42 -0.67 17.12
N GLY A 234 6.99 -1.68 16.47
CA GLY A 234 6.35 -2.98 16.26
C GLY A 234 6.04 -3.68 17.58
N GLU A 235 7.01 -3.71 18.50
CA GLU A 235 6.83 -4.26 19.86
C GLU A 235 5.71 -3.55 20.63
N TRP A 236 5.65 -2.21 20.53
CA TRP A 236 4.59 -1.43 21.15
C TRP A 236 3.21 -1.76 20.56
N ILE A 237 3.13 -1.86 19.23
CA ILE A 237 1.90 -2.21 18.52
C ILE A 237 1.39 -3.58 18.96
N VAL A 238 2.24 -4.61 18.97
CA VAL A 238 1.86 -5.96 19.36
C VAL A 238 1.48 -6.02 20.85
N ARG A 239 2.25 -5.38 21.72
CA ARG A 239 2.02 -5.37 23.17
C ARG A 239 0.69 -4.70 23.54
N ASN A 240 0.24 -3.72 22.76
CA ASN A 240 -1.03 -3.04 22.95
C ASN A 240 -2.15 -3.64 22.06
N ASP A 241 -1.97 -4.86 21.58
CA ASP A 241 -2.96 -5.61 20.79
C ASP A 241 -3.44 -4.82 19.54
N PHE A 242 -2.48 -4.32 18.76
CA PHE A 242 -2.76 -3.57 17.52
C PHE A 242 -3.76 -2.42 17.75
N PRO A 243 -3.44 -1.42 18.58
CA PRO A 243 -4.38 -0.41 19.00
C PRO A 243 -5.02 0.35 17.84
N HIS A 244 -6.27 0.72 18.01
CA HIS A 244 -7.02 1.51 17.03
C HIS A 244 -6.69 3.00 17.22
N LEU A 245 -5.69 3.51 16.46
CA LEU A 245 -5.33 4.94 16.43
C LEU A 245 -6.13 5.73 15.40
N LEU A 246 -7.11 5.10 14.78
CA LEU A 246 -7.97 5.66 13.73
C LEU A 246 -9.40 5.21 13.99
N ASP A 247 -10.32 6.16 14.02
CA ASP A 247 -11.74 5.87 13.92
C ASP A 247 -12.09 5.53 12.47
N ARG A 248 -12.25 4.21 12.20
CA ARG A 248 -12.58 3.70 10.87
C ARG A 248 -13.97 4.15 10.41
N GLY A 249 -14.94 4.23 11.33
CA GLY A 249 -16.29 4.68 11.00
C GLY A 249 -16.25 6.12 10.47
N GLN A 250 -15.55 7.01 11.17
CA GLN A 250 -15.36 8.38 10.73
C GLN A 250 -14.62 8.44 9.38
N LEU A 251 -13.60 7.62 9.18
CA LEU A 251 -12.85 7.59 7.93
C LEU A 251 -13.74 7.23 6.74
N PHE A 252 -14.59 6.21 6.86
CA PHE A 252 -15.47 5.79 5.76
C PHE A 252 -16.56 6.81 5.49
N VAL A 253 -17.15 7.41 6.53
CA VAL A 253 -18.10 8.52 6.36
C VAL A 253 -17.47 9.70 5.62
N GLU A 254 -16.24 10.09 5.98
CA GLU A 254 -15.52 11.17 5.29
C GLU A 254 -15.10 10.79 3.87
N SER A 255 -14.71 9.55 3.64
CA SER A 255 -14.38 9.05 2.29
C SER A 255 -15.61 9.11 1.38
N GLU A 256 -16.76 8.66 1.84
CA GLU A 256 -18.02 8.73 1.10
C GLU A 256 -18.46 10.17 0.84
N ARG A 257 -18.35 11.04 1.88
CA ARG A 257 -18.67 12.46 1.74
C ARG A 257 -17.79 13.12 0.66
N LEU A 258 -16.48 12.90 0.71
CA LEU A 258 -15.53 13.43 -0.26
C LEU A 258 -15.83 12.90 -1.67
N TRP A 259 -16.08 11.60 -1.82
CA TRP A 259 -16.41 10.98 -3.08
C TRP A 259 -17.68 11.58 -3.70
N ASN A 260 -18.77 11.68 -2.91
CA ASN A 260 -20.05 12.24 -3.35
C ASN A 260 -19.94 13.73 -3.73
N ALA A 261 -19.18 14.52 -2.95
CA ALA A 261 -18.92 15.92 -3.26
C ALA A 261 -18.21 16.08 -4.61
N ILE A 262 -17.14 15.29 -4.85
CA ILE A 262 -16.42 15.34 -6.13
C ILE A 262 -17.30 14.85 -7.29
N LYS A 263 -18.12 13.80 -7.08
CA LYS A 263 -19.04 13.27 -8.09
C LYS A 263 -20.06 14.29 -8.55
N SER A 264 -20.41 15.24 -7.72
CA SER A 264 -21.33 16.33 -8.07
C SER A 264 -20.70 17.44 -8.92
N LEU A 265 -19.36 17.47 -9.03
CA LEU A 265 -18.65 18.52 -9.74
C LEU A 265 -18.56 18.21 -11.26
N PRO A 266 -18.73 19.23 -12.14
CA PRO A 266 -18.39 19.08 -13.54
C PRO A 266 -16.93 18.67 -13.74
N TYR A 267 -16.66 17.85 -14.75
CA TYR A 267 -15.34 17.43 -15.19
C TYR A 267 -14.56 16.49 -14.25
N PHE A 268 -15.06 16.16 -13.05
CA PHE A 268 -14.42 15.24 -12.12
C PHE A 268 -15.27 14.00 -11.92
N ASP A 269 -14.69 12.83 -12.21
CA ASP A 269 -15.38 11.53 -12.14
C ASP A 269 -14.62 10.58 -11.19
N PRO A 270 -14.99 10.57 -9.89
CA PRO A 270 -14.38 9.65 -8.94
C PRO A 270 -14.82 8.21 -9.22
N GLN A 271 -13.85 7.29 -9.21
CA GLN A 271 -14.08 5.88 -9.49
C GLN A 271 -14.52 5.13 -8.23
N PRO A 272 -15.28 4.02 -8.36
CA PRO A 272 -15.65 3.17 -7.24
C PRO A 272 -14.44 2.65 -6.48
N THR A 273 -14.58 2.43 -5.16
CA THR A 273 -13.52 1.92 -4.29
C THR A 273 -14.11 1.18 -3.10
N ASP A 274 -13.37 0.21 -2.55
CA ASP A 274 -13.66 -0.46 -1.28
C ASP A 274 -12.81 0.09 -0.12
N THR A 275 -12.10 1.24 -0.34
CA THR A 275 -11.16 1.82 0.63
C THR A 275 -11.40 3.32 0.83
N HIS A 276 -10.55 3.98 1.65
CA HIS A 276 -10.57 5.42 1.85
C HIS A 276 -9.83 6.22 0.76
N PHE A 277 -9.30 5.55 -0.24
CA PHE A 277 -8.64 6.23 -1.37
C PHE A 277 -9.26 5.76 -2.68
N PHE A 278 -9.26 6.64 -3.66
CA PHE A 278 -9.87 6.38 -4.96
C PHE A 278 -9.23 7.22 -6.06
N LEU A 279 -9.45 6.77 -7.28
CA LEU A 279 -9.07 7.49 -8.49
C LEU A 279 -10.13 8.54 -8.84
N VAL A 280 -9.67 9.68 -9.36
CA VAL A 280 -10.54 10.72 -9.92
C VAL A 280 -10.04 11.04 -11.34
N ARG A 281 -10.88 10.75 -12.33
CA ARG A 281 -10.63 11.13 -13.72
C ARG A 281 -11.06 12.58 -13.91
N CYS A 282 -10.19 13.38 -14.52
CA CYS A 282 -10.49 14.76 -14.91
C CYS A 282 -10.72 14.85 -16.43
N THR A 283 -11.85 15.45 -16.81
CA THR A 283 -12.21 15.69 -18.22
C THR A 283 -12.24 17.18 -18.58
N HIS A 284 -11.69 18.03 -17.69
CA HIS A 284 -11.63 19.46 -17.91
C HIS A 284 -10.76 19.79 -19.13
N PRO A 285 -11.27 20.56 -20.13
CA PRO A 285 -10.59 20.76 -21.41
C PRO A 285 -9.27 21.51 -21.31
N ALA A 286 -9.03 22.26 -20.23
CA ALA A 286 -7.79 22.98 -19.99
C ALA A 286 -6.75 22.17 -19.19
N ILE A 287 -7.02 20.90 -18.86
CA ILE A 287 -6.11 20.04 -18.08
C ILE A 287 -5.72 18.84 -18.96
N GLY A 288 -4.45 18.80 -19.38
CA GLY A 288 -3.95 17.80 -20.32
C GLY A 288 -3.46 16.51 -19.67
N SER A 289 -3.14 16.51 -18.35
CA SER A 289 -2.58 15.34 -17.67
C SER A 289 -2.84 15.34 -16.16
N GLY A 290 -2.70 14.15 -15.52
CA GLY A 290 -2.75 14.03 -14.07
C GLY A 290 -1.60 14.78 -13.38
N ALA A 291 -0.43 14.80 -14.01
CA ALA A 291 0.72 15.56 -13.53
C ALA A 291 0.43 17.07 -13.51
N GLU A 292 -0.19 17.61 -14.55
CA GLU A 292 -0.58 19.02 -14.60
C GLU A 292 -1.61 19.37 -13.52
N LEU A 293 -2.65 18.53 -13.35
CA LEU A 293 -3.64 18.72 -12.27
C LEU A 293 -2.97 18.68 -10.89
N LYS A 294 -2.05 17.77 -10.66
CA LYS A 294 -1.25 17.70 -9.42
C LYS A 294 -0.48 19.00 -9.19
N GLU A 295 0.22 19.53 -10.20
CA GLU A 295 0.99 20.78 -10.07
C GLU A 295 0.08 21.98 -9.77
N ILE A 296 -1.05 22.10 -10.47
CA ILE A 296 -2.04 23.16 -10.18
C ILE A 296 -2.52 23.08 -8.73
N LEU A 297 -2.91 21.89 -8.25
CA LEU A 297 -3.39 21.71 -6.88
C LEU A 297 -2.30 21.99 -5.85
N ALA A 298 -1.07 21.54 -6.10
CA ALA A 298 0.04 21.74 -5.17
C ALA A 298 0.50 23.20 -5.10
N GLN A 299 0.70 23.85 -6.25
CA GLN A 299 1.27 25.20 -6.29
C GLN A 299 0.25 26.29 -5.94
N ARG A 300 -0.98 26.18 -6.47
CA ARG A 300 -2.00 27.22 -6.29
C ARG A 300 -2.77 27.07 -4.98
N TYR A 301 -3.04 25.82 -4.56
CA TYR A 301 -3.91 25.56 -3.40
C TYR A 301 -3.16 24.95 -2.20
N GLY A 302 -1.93 24.48 -2.40
CA GLY A 302 -1.17 23.78 -1.37
C GLY A 302 -1.71 22.37 -1.08
N LEU A 303 -2.30 21.71 -2.08
CA LEU A 303 -2.92 20.39 -1.93
C LEU A 303 -2.16 19.35 -2.75
N LEU A 304 -1.50 18.42 -2.08
CA LEU A 304 -0.70 17.40 -2.76
C LEU A 304 -1.57 16.16 -3.04
N VAL A 305 -1.72 15.82 -4.33
CA VAL A 305 -2.41 14.62 -4.82
C VAL A 305 -1.44 13.70 -5.54
N ARG A 306 -1.86 12.47 -5.82
CA ARG A 306 -1.05 11.49 -6.56
C ARG A 306 -1.42 11.52 -8.05
N ASP A 307 -0.47 11.88 -8.92
CA ASP A 307 -0.59 11.66 -10.35
C ASP A 307 -0.67 10.16 -10.67
N ALA A 308 -1.66 9.75 -11.46
CA ALA A 308 -1.91 8.34 -11.79
C ALA A 308 -1.30 7.90 -13.14
N THR A 309 -0.52 8.75 -13.79
CA THR A 309 0.07 8.43 -15.12
C THR A 309 0.94 7.17 -15.07
N ASN A 310 1.72 6.98 -14.02
CA ASN A 310 2.58 5.78 -13.87
C ASN A 310 1.82 4.49 -13.54
N PHE A 311 0.51 4.55 -13.32
CA PHE A 311 -0.37 3.39 -13.27
C PHE A 311 -0.97 3.02 -14.63
N GLY A 312 -0.50 3.65 -15.72
CA GLY A 312 -0.95 3.37 -17.08
C GLY A 312 -2.13 4.23 -17.57
N TYR A 313 -2.58 5.21 -16.79
CA TYR A 313 -3.65 6.11 -17.22
C TYR A 313 -3.14 7.16 -18.21
N SER A 314 -3.69 7.14 -19.43
CA SER A 314 -3.41 8.15 -20.46
C SER A 314 -4.28 9.40 -20.33
N SER A 315 -5.45 9.29 -19.69
CA SER A 315 -6.32 10.43 -19.38
C SER A 315 -5.84 11.13 -18.11
N PRO A 316 -6.12 12.45 -17.95
CA PRO A 316 -5.86 13.15 -16.71
C PRO A 316 -6.54 12.46 -15.53
N THR A 317 -5.76 11.73 -14.73
CA THR A 317 -6.26 10.95 -13.59
C THR A 317 -5.35 11.15 -12.39
N ILE A 318 -5.93 11.38 -11.24
CA ILE A 318 -5.24 11.47 -9.95
C ILE A 318 -5.79 10.42 -8.98
N ARG A 319 -5.00 10.01 -8.00
CA ARG A 319 -5.47 9.28 -6.83
C ARG A 319 -5.43 10.19 -5.62
N ILE A 320 -6.48 10.14 -4.82
CA ILE A 320 -6.61 10.87 -3.55
C ILE A 320 -7.00 9.92 -2.44
N ALA A 321 -6.59 10.23 -1.21
CA ALA A 321 -7.01 9.52 -0.01
C ALA A 321 -7.73 10.48 0.94
N ALA A 322 -8.87 10.09 1.50
CA ALA A 322 -9.63 10.91 2.43
C ALA A 322 -8.80 11.30 3.67
N GLN A 323 -8.91 12.55 4.05
CA GLN A 323 -8.24 13.18 5.17
C GLN A 323 -9.27 13.68 6.18
N ARG A 324 -8.87 14.52 7.14
CA ARG A 324 -9.79 15.19 8.05
C ARG A 324 -10.81 16.05 7.29
N PRO A 325 -12.00 16.28 7.87
CA PRO A 325 -13.04 17.09 7.22
C PRO A 325 -12.56 18.42 6.67
N GLU A 326 -11.76 19.15 7.46
CA GLU A 326 -11.24 20.47 7.10
C GLU A 326 -10.30 20.42 5.88
N GLU A 327 -9.51 19.36 5.78
CA GLU A 327 -8.60 19.14 4.65
C GLU A 327 -9.38 18.71 3.40
N ASN A 328 -10.36 17.82 3.56
CA ASN A 328 -11.26 17.41 2.47
C ASN A 328 -12.04 18.60 1.92
N ASP A 329 -12.51 19.52 2.77
CA ASP A 329 -13.20 20.75 2.34
C ASP A 329 -12.31 21.66 1.51
N LEU A 330 -11.00 21.75 1.83
CA LEU A 330 -10.05 22.48 0.99
C LEU A 330 -9.94 21.88 -0.43
N LEU A 331 -9.92 20.56 -0.53
CA LEU A 331 -9.86 19.89 -1.84
C LEU A 331 -11.15 20.08 -2.63
N ILE A 332 -12.30 19.93 -1.98
CA ILE A 332 -13.61 20.17 -2.60
C ILE A 332 -13.70 21.61 -3.14
N ALA A 333 -13.31 22.60 -2.32
CA ALA A 333 -13.31 24.00 -2.72
C ALA A 333 -12.40 24.27 -3.93
N ALA A 334 -11.18 23.72 -3.93
CA ALA A 334 -10.24 23.86 -5.03
C ALA A 334 -10.78 23.25 -6.33
N LEU A 335 -11.33 22.02 -6.27
CA LEU A 335 -11.91 21.36 -7.44
C LEU A 335 -13.18 22.09 -7.94
N THR A 336 -13.97 22.68 -7.05
CA THR A 336 -15.14 23.51 -7.41
C THR A 336 -14.72 24.77 -8.17
N GLU A 337 -13.67 25.47 -7.68
CA GLU A 337 -13.12 26.64 -8.38
C GLU A 337 -12.60 26.26 -9.78
N LEU A 338 -11.83 25.16 -9.87
CA LEU A 338 -11.33 24.67 -11.14
C LEU A 338 -12.45 24.30 -12.12
N SER A 339 -13.55 23.69 -11.62
CA SER A 339 -14.73 23.37 -12.45
C SER A 339 -15.40 24.60 -13.09
N SER A 340 -15.26 25.74 -12.44
CA SER A 340 -15.90 27.01 -12.88
C SER A 340 -15.02 27.84 -13.81
N SER A 341 -13.73 27.49 -13.95
CA SER A 341 -12.72 28.27 -14.67
C SER A 341 -12.44 27.70 -16.05
N LEU A 342 -12.86 28.36 -17.11
CA LEU A 342 -12.58 27.94 -18.51
C LEU A 342 -11.10 28.14 -18.93
N LYS A 343 -10.35 28.97 -18.21
CA LYS A 343 -8.91 29.21 -18.44
C LYS A 343 -8.17 29.04 -17.13
N LEU A 344 -7.26 28.09 -17.11
CA LEU A 344 -6.35 27.85 -15.96
C LEU A 344 -5.00 28.47 -16.31
N THR A 345 -4.55 29.43 -15.50
CA THR A 345 -3.17 29.95 -15.52
C THR A 345 -2.46 29.41 -14.27
N LEU A 346 -1.28 28.81 -14.47
CA LEU A 346 -0.39 28.41 -13.37
C LEU A 346 0.08 29.64 -12.58
#